data_cd07bedff3df5b9fbd93f2ae9e61bf7b
#
_entry.id   cd07bedff3df5b9fbd93f2ae9e61bf7b
#
_cell.length_a   1.000
_cell.length_b   1.000
_cell.length_c   1.000
_cell.angle_alpha   90.00
_cell.angle_beta   90.00
_cell.angle_gamma   90.00
#
_symmetry.space_group_name_H-M   'P 1'
#
loop_
_entity.id
_entity.type
_entity.pdbx_description
1 polymer ?
#
loop_
_entity_poly.entity_id
_entity_poly.type
_entity_poly.pdbx_seq_one_letter_code
_entity_poly.pdbx_strand_id
1 'polypeptide(L)'
;FLNPDEVAAILAAPDQSTRIGRRDHALLVLAVQTGLRVSELLALRRQDLDIGAGAQVTCQGKGRKQRSTPLTGATAKVMKAWLREVPSSLEAPVFAGPRGQPLGRDAIRRLVTRHCCVAQDKCPSLGSKHVTPHVLRHTCAMSLLQAGVDLSTIALWLGHASIETTQIYLHADLTLKERALARTNQTTANGTLHRYRASDSLLEFLDTL
;
A
#
# COMPACT_ATOMS: atom_id res chain seq x y z
N PHE A 1 -10.76 3.13 4.26
CA PHE A 1 -9.36 2.79 4.57
C PHE A 1 -9.08 2.91 6.06
N LEU A 2 -7.91 2.45 6.47
CA LEU A 2 -7.45 2.48 7.85
C LEU A 2 -6.61 3.73 8.10
N ASN A 3 -6.74 4.32 9.28
CA ASN A 3 -5.85 5.37 9.74
C ASN A 3 -4.53 4.77 10.30
N PRO A 4 -3.50 5.59 10.58
CA PRO A 4 -2.21 5.10 11.07
C PRO A 4 -2.29 4.27 12.35
N ASP A 5 -3.13 4.66 13.32
CA ASP A 5 -3.28 3.96 14.60
C ASP A 5 -3.93 2.57 14.41
N GLU A 6 -4.92 2.48 13.53
CA GLU A 6 -5.58 1.21 13.16
C GLU A 6 -4.60 0.28 12.44
N VAL A 7 -3.78 0.82 11.54
CA VAL A 7 -2.71 0.05 10.89
C VAL A 7 -1.72 -0.48 11.93
N ALA A 8 -1.23 0.39 12.82
CA ALA A 8 -0.30 0.00 13.88
C ALA A 8 -0.88 -1.09 14.78
N ALA A 9 -2.16 -0.98 15.18
CA ALA A 9 -2.84 -1.96 16.00
C ALA A 9 -2.95 -3.33 15.30
N ILE A 10 -3.32 -3.36 14.01
CA ILE A 10 -3.42 -4.60 13.23
C ILE A 10 -2.03 -5.25 13.06
N LEU A 11 -0.99 -4.46 12.79
CA LEU A 11 0.37 -4.97 12.65
C LEU A 11 0.94 -5.51 13.96
N ALA A 12 0.53 -4.98 15.11
CA ALA A 12 0.94 -5.45 16.43
C ALA A 12 0.14 -6.65 16.96
N ALA A 13 -0.97 -7.01 16.32
CA ALA A 13 -1.87 -8.06 16.79
C ALA A 13 -1.30 -9.50 16.68
N PRO A 14 -0.47 -9.87 15.67
CA PRO A 14 0.08 -11.21 15.60
C PRO A 14 1.06 -11.50 16.75
N ASP A 15 0.88 -12.65 17.42
CA ASP A 15 1.79 -13.13 18.45
C ASP A 15 3.13 -13.59 17.84
N GLN A 16 4.13 -12.71 17.86
CA GLN A 16 5.44 -12.97 17.28
C GLN A 16 6.30 -13.97 18.04
N SER A 17 5.86 -14.49 19.20
CA SER A 17 6.52 -15.61 19.86
C SER A 17 6.35 -16.90 19.06
N THR A 18 5.27 -17.02 18.29
CA THR A 18 4.97 -18.16 17.44
C THR A 18 5.43 -17.96 16.00
N ARG A 19 5.80 -19.07 15.33
CA ARG A 19 6.16 -19.03 13.89
C ARG A 19 4.98 -18.53 13.02
N ILE A 20 3.76 -18.95 13.36
CA ILE A 20 2.55 -18.51 12.64
C ILE A 20 2.36 -17.00 12.80
N GLY A 21 2.51 -16.48 14.01
CA GLY A 21 2.37 -15.05 14.26
C GLY A 21 3.46 -14.23 13.57
N ARG A 22 4.73 -14.69 13.52
CA ARG A 22 5.80 -14.02 12.75
C ARG A 22 5.50 -14.02 11.26
N ARG A 23 4.98 -15.13 10.71
CA ARG A 23 4.52 -15.20 9.31
C ARG A 23 3.41 -14.19 9.07
N ASP A 24 2.40 -14.17 9.91
CA ASP A 24 1.23 -13.31 9.77
C ASP A 24 1.61 -11.84 9.88
N HIS A 25 2.50 -11.50 10.82
CA HIS A 25 3.07 -10.16 10.93
C HIS A 25 3.80 -9.73 9.66
N ALA A 26 4.70 -10.57 9.14
CA ALA A 26 5.43 -10.28 7.91
C ALA A 26 4.49 -10.09 6.70
N LEU A 27 3.45 -10.93 6.59
CA LEU A 27 2.44 -10.82 5.53
C LEU A 27 1.66 -9.50 5.64
N LEU A 28 1.19 -9.12 6.83
CA LEU A 28 0.44 -7.89 7.05
C LEU A 28 1.30 -6.65 6.76
N VAL A 29 2.55 -6.63 7.24
CA VAL A 29 3.50 -5.53 6.99
C VAL A 29 3.72 -5.37 5.48
N LEU A 30 4.00 -6.46 4.77
CA LEU A 30 4.19 -6.42 3.32
C LEU A 30 2.93 -5.96 2.59
N ALA A 31 1.75 -6.49 2.96
CA ALA A 31 0.48 -6.16 2.34
C ALA A 31 0.13 -4.67 2.48
N VAL A 32 0.30 -4.10 3.67
CA VAL A 32 0.01 -2.69 3.95
C VAL A 32 0.96 -1.76 3.23
N GLN A 33 2.27 -2.07 3.21
CA GLN A 33 3.27 -1.20 2.61
C GLN A 33 3.25 -1.25 1.08
N THR A 34 3.03 -2.43 0.49
CA THR A 34 3.14 -2.61 -0.97
C THR A 34 1.81 -2.54 -1.70
N GLY A 35 0.70 -2.78 -1.01
CA GLY A 35 -0.62 -2.85 -1.62
C GLY A 35 -0.77 -4.01 -2.62
N LEU A 36 0.03 -5.07 -2.53
CA LEU A 36 -0.07 -6.24 -3.39
C LEU A 36 -1.48 -6.86 -3.34
N ARG A 37 -1.97 -7.36 -4.49
CA ARG A 37 -3.21 -8.14 -4.52
C ARG A 37 -3.03 -9.45 -3.77
N VAL A 38 -4.13 -9.99 -3.23
CA VAL A 38 -4.08 -11.31 -2.54
C VAL A 38 -3.44 -12.38 -3.42
N SER A 39 -3.80 -12.43 -4.71
CA SER A 39 -3.20 -13.39 -5.64
C SER A 39 -1.70 -13.19 -5.84
N GLU A 40 -1.23 -11.95 -5.82
CA GLU A 40 0.19 -11.62 -5.91
C GLU A 40 0.93 -12.03 -4.63
N LEU A 41 0.38 -11.70 -3.45
CA LEU A 41 0.93 -12.13 -2.16
C LEU A 41 1.05 -13.66 -2.03
N LEU A 42 0.03 -14.38 -2.50
CA LEU A 42 0.00 -15.85 -2.47
C LEU A 42 0.99 -16.50 -3.43
N ALA A 43 1.26 -15.84 -4.56
CA ALA A 43 2.18 -16.32 -5.58
C ALA A 43 3.64 -16.07 -5.26
N LEU A 44 3.95 -15.19 -4.26
CA LEU A 44 5.33 -14.80 -3.93
C LEU A 44 6.19 -16.01 -3.59
N ARG A 45 7.32 -16.11 -4.26
CA ARG A 45 8.40 -17.03 -4.01
C ARG A 45 9.58 -16.29 -3.38
N ARG A 46 10.49 -17.04 -2.76
CA ARG A 46 11.67 -16.46 -2.14
C ARG A 46 12.50 -15.61 -3.11
N GLN A 47 12.63 -16.05 -4.37
CA GLN A 47 13.33 -15.31 -5.43
C GLN A 47 12.71 -13.95 -5.79
N ASP A 48 11.44 -13.73 -5.46
CA ASP A 48 10.73 -12.49 -5.76
C ASP A 48 11.05 -11.37 -4.76
N LEU A 49 11.81 -11.66 -3.71
CA LEU A 49 12.23 -10.74 -2.66
C LEU A 49 13.72 -10.51 -2.70
N ASP A 50 14.12 -9.33 -3.13
CA ASP A 50 15.49 -8.83 -2.92
C ASP A 50 15.52 -7.99 -1.63
N ILE A 51 16.32 -8.41 -0.65
CA ILE A 51 16.44 -7.77 0.67
C ILE A 51 17.81 -7.12 0.85
N GLY A 52 18.56 -6.94 -0.23
CA GLY A 52 19.84 -6.25 -0.25
C GLY A 52 19.72 -4.71 -0.23
N ALA A 53 20.74 -4.04 -0.74
CA ALA A 53 20.70 -2.62 -1.03
C ALA A 53 19.63 -2.36 -2.10
N GLY A 54 18.67 -1.44 -1.80
CA GLY A 54 17.53 -1.23 -2.70
C GLY A 54 16.45 -2.31 -2.59
N ALA A 55 16.18 -2.77 -1.36
CA ALA A 55 15.22 -3.84 -1.09
C ALA A 55 13.89 -3.64 -1.84
N GLN A 56 13.42 -4.70 -2.50
CA GLN A 56 12.20 -4.67 -3.32
C GLN A 56 11.52 -6.03 -3.38
N VAL A 57 10.24 -6.00 -3.71
CA VAL A 57 9.46 -7.19 -4.07
C VAL A 57 9.02 -7.10 -5.52
N THR A 58 9.24 -8.17 -6.28
CA THR A 58 8.81 -8.30 -7.67
C THR A 58 7.59 -9.21 -7.72
N CYS A 59 6.56 -8.82 -8.46
CA CYS A 59 5.37 -9.64 -8.65
C CYS A 59 4.90 -9.64 -10.09
N GLN A 60 4.24 -10.71 -10.50
CA GLN A 60 3.55 -10.81 -11.79
C GLN A 60 2.11 -10.33 -11.65
N GLY A 61 1.77 -9.27 -12.37
CA GLY A 61 0.41 -8.77 -12.49
C GLY A 61 -0.39 -9.42 -13.62
N LYS A 62 -1.58 -8.86 -13.89
CA LYS A 62 -2.44 -9.29 -15.01
C LYS A 62 -1.68 -9.15 -16.33
N GLY A 63 -1.76 -10.19 -17.18
CA GLY A 63 -1.07 -10.23 -18.49
C GLY A 63 0.44 -10.51 -18.40
N ARG A 64 0.91 -11.17 -17.33
CA ARG A 64 2.33 -11.50 -17.09
C ARG A 64 3.28 -10.29 -17.00
N LYS A 65 2.75 -9.09 -16.86
CA LYS A 65 3.57 -7.90 -16.64
C LYS A 65 4.20 -7.96 -15.25
N GLN A 66 5.52 -7.91 -15.19
CA GLN A 66 6.25 -7.82 -13.93
C GLN A 66 6.26 -6.36 -13.45
N ARG A 67 6.18 -6.18 -12.13
CA ARG A 67 6.48 -4.91 -11.48
C ARG A 67 7.26 -5.16 -10.20
N SER A 68 8.18 -4.27 -9.93
CA SER A 68 8.91 -4.22 -8.67
C SER A 68 8.38 -3.08 -7.81
N THR A 69 8.23 -3.36 -6.53
CA THR A 69 7.80 -2.38 -5.53
C THR A 69 8.89 -2.25 -4.49
N PRO A 70 9.47 -1.07 -4.26
CA PRO A 70 10.50 -0.88 -3.26
C PRO A 70 9.95 -1.11 -1.85
N LEU A 71 10.79 -1.63 -0.97
CA LEU A 71 10.47 -1.86 0.44
C LEU A 71 11.13 -0.79 1.31
N THR A 72 10.38 -0.29 2.29
CA THR A 72 10.97 0.56 3.33
C THR A 72 11.98 -0.24 4.16
N GLY A 73 12.95 0.44 4.77
CA GLY A 73 13.93 -0.22 5.64
C GLY A 73 13.29 -1.04 6.76
N ALA A 74 12.19 -0.55 7.32
CA ALA A 74 11.41 -1.27 8.33
C ALA A 74 10.81 -2.56 7.78
N THR A 75 10.14 -2.49 6.61
CA THR A 75 9.57 -3.67 5.96
C THR A 75 10.65 -4.66 5.53
N ALA A 76 11.75 -4.18 4.97
CA ALA A 76 12.89 -5.03 4.60
C ALA A 76 13.47 -5.78 5.81
N LYS A 77 13.58 -5.12 6.97
CA LYS A 77 14.02 -5.75 8.22
C LYS A 77 13.08 -6.88 8.66
N VAL A 78 11.78 -6.65 8.62
CA VAL A 78 10.76 -7.67 8.96
C VAL A 78 10.83 -8.84 7.98
N MET A 79 10.89 -8.55 6.69
CA MET A 79 10.97 -9.60 5.66
C MET A 79 12.27 -10.38 5.75
N LYS A 80 13.40 -9.73 6.02
CA LYS A 80 14.69 -10.39 6.24
C LYS A 80 14.65 -11.36 7.44
N ALA A 81 13.99 -10.95 8.52
CA ALA A 81 13.82 -11.83 9.69
C ALA A 81 12.93 -13.03 9.34
N TRP A 82 11.81 -12.81 8.66
CA TRP A 82 10.90 -13.87 8.26
C TRP A 82 11.56 -14.86 7.26
N LEU A 83 12.30 -14.37 6.27
CA LEU A 83 12.95 -15.23 5.27
C LEU A 83 13.99 -16.20 5.85
N ARG A 84 14.47 -15.98 7.06
CA ARG A 84 15.32 -16.97 7.76
C ARG A 84 14.55 -18.22 8.17
N GLU A 85 13.22 -18.13 8.29
CA GLU A 85 12.31 -19.23 8.64
C GLU A 85 11.67 -19.89 7.39
N VAL A 86 11.86 -19.30 6.22
CA VAL A 86 11.41 -19.82 4.92
C VAL A 86 12.52 -20.72 4.35
N PRO A 87 12.20 -21.89 3.74
CA PRO A 87 13.19 -22.73 3.10
C PRO A 87 14.08 -21.95 2.12
N SER A 88 15.34 -22.32 2.00
CA SER A 88 16.34 -21.61 1.19
C SER A 88 16.13 -21.74 -0.33
N SER A 89 15.32 -22.70 -0.78
CA SER A 89 14.97 -22.85 -2.20
C SER A 89 14.37 -21.55 -2.75
N LEU A 90 14.82 -21.12 -3.91
CA LEU A 90 14.32 -19.92 -4.60
C LEU A 90 12.83 -20.00 -4.91
N GLU A 91 12.33 -21.21 -5.19
CA GLU A 91 10.91 -21.50 -5.48
C GLU A 91 10.05 -21.64 -4.22
N ALA A 92 10.63 -21.60 -3.02
CA ALA A 92 9.87 -21.73 -1.79
C ALA A 92 8.83 -20.61 -1.65
N PRO A 93 7.56 -20.93 -1.33
CA PRO A 93 6.55 -19.91 -1.11
C PRO A 93 6.90 -19.08 0.12
N VAL A 94 6.84 -17.74 -0.02
CA VAL A 94 7.17 -16.83 1.08
C VAL A 94 6.19 -17.01 2.24
N PHE A 95 4.91 -17.18 1.92
CA PHE A 95 3.86 -17.38 2.92
C PHE A 95 3.22 -18.75 2.76
N ALA A 96 3.79 -19.71 3.48
CA ALA A 96 3.32 -21.10 3.45
C ALA A 96 2.39 -21.44 4.62
N GLY A 97 1.50 -22.38 4.38
CA GLY A 97 0.71 -23.07 5.39
C GLY A 97 1.56 -24.10 6.16
N PRO A 98 0.94 -24.82 7.13
CA PRO A 98 1.65 -25.80 7.98
C PRO A 98 2.33 -26.93 7.22
N ARG A 99 1.82 -27.28 6.03
CA ARG A 99 2.36 -28.36 5.17
C ARG A 99 3.33 -27.86 4.09
N GLY A 100 3.78 -26.59 4.17
CA GLY A 100 4.73 -26.02 3.20
C GLY A 100 4.07 -25.50 1.88
N GLN A 101 2.79 -25.76 1.64
CA GLN A 101 2.09 -25.24 0.45
C GLN A 101 1.74 -23.76 0.63
N PRO A 102 1.57 -22.97 -0.47
CA PRO A 102 1.11 -21.60 -0.40
C PRO A 102 -0.22 -21.48 0.36
N LEU A 103 -0.43 -20.37 1.06
CA LEU A 103 -1.73 -20.07 1.68
C LEU A 103 -2.81 -19.91 0.60
N GLY A 104 -4.06 -20.27 0.94
CA GLY A 104 -5.22 -19.98 0.09
C GLY A 104 -5.80 -18.58 0.35
N ARG A 105 -6.63 -18.08 -0.56
CA ARG A 105 -7.31 -16.76 -0.43
C ARG A 105 -8.13 -16.66 0.85
N ASP A 106 -8.87 -17.73 1.19
CA ASP A 106 -9.68 -17.74 2.42
C ASP A 106 -8.83 -17.77 3.68
N ALA A 107 -7.63 -18.37 3.62
CA ALA A 107 -6.70 -18.33 4.74
C ALA A 107 -6.23 -16.91 5.03
N ILE A 108 -5.90 -16.12 3.99
CA ILE A 108 -5.54 -14.70 4.16
C ILE A 108 -6.73 -13.90 4.67
N ARG A 109 -7.95 -14.11 4.14
CA ARG A 109 -9.13 -13.41 4.64
C ARG A 109 -9.33 -13.67 6.14
N ARG A 110 -9.32 -14.95 6.56
CA ARG A 110 -9.44 -15.34 7.97
C ARG A 110 -8.31 -14.76 8.83
N LEU A 111 -7.07 -14.72 8.30
CA LEU A 111 -5.93 -14.12 8.99
C LEU A 111 -6.18 -12.63 9.27
N VAL A 112 -6.56 -11.86 8.25
CA VAL A 112 -6.86 -10.42 8.39
C VAL A 112 -7.99 -10.21 9.39
N THR A 113 -9.10 -10.93 9.26
CA THR A 113 -10.24 -10.83 10.19
C THR A 113 -9.82 -11.14 11.62
N ARG A 114 -9.08 -12.23 11.85
CA ARG A 114 -8.62 -12.63 13.18
C ARG A 114 -7.76 -11.54 13.84
N HIS A 115 -6.76 -11.03 13.10
CA HIS A 115 -5.87 -10.00 13.66
C HIS A 115 -6.57 -8.65 13.82
N CYS A 116 -7.55 -8.35 12.98
CA CYS A 116 -8.41 -7.19 13.19
C CYS A 116 -9.23 -7.31 14.48
N CYS A 117 -9.84 -8.48 14.75
CA CYS A 117 -10.55 -8.72 16.01
C CYS A 117 -9.64 -8.56 17.24
N VAL A 118 -8.42 -9.10 17.20
CA VAL A 118 -7.45 -8.93 18.31
C VAL A 118 -7.04 -7.47 18.47
N ALA A 119 -6.90 -6.74 17.36
CA ALA A 119 -6.52 -5.33 17.38
C ALA A 119 -7.62 -4.41 17.97
N GLN A 120 -8.89 -4.82 17.95
CA GLN A 120 -10.01 -4.04 18.48
C GLN A 120 -9.88 -3.76 19.98
N ASP A 121 -9.26 -4.66 20.74
CA ASP A 121 -9.02 -4.44 22.17
C ASP A 121 -8.15 -3.21 22.45
N LYS A 122 -7.24 -2.88 21.52
CA LYS A 122 -6.33 -1.73 21.60
C LYS A 122 -6.78 -0.54 20.77
N CYS A 123 -7.61 -0.78 19.75
CA CYS A 123 -8.10 0.22 18.82
C CYS A 123 -9.59 0.00 18.51
N PRO A 124 -10.51 0.47 19.39
CA PRO A 124 -11.95 0.20 19.27
C PRO A 124 -12.58 0.66 17.95
N SER A 125 -12.01 1.67 17.27
CA SER A 125 -12.50 2.16 15.97
C SER A 125 -12.52 1.07 14.89
N LEU A 126 -11.68 0.04 15.03
CA LEU A 126 -11.69 -1.12 14.14
C LEU A 126 -12.99 -1.94 14.22
N GLY A 127 -13.72 -1.88 15.34
CA GLY A 127 -14.98 -2.60 15.53
C GLY A 127 -16.09 -2.18 14.56
N SER A 128 -16.06 -0.94 14.07
CA SER A 128 -16.99 -0.42 13.09
C SER A 128 -16.59 -0.68 11.63
N LYS A 129 -15.41 -1.29 11.39
CA LYS A 129 -14.84 -1.48 10.06
C LYS A 129 -14.78 -2.93 9.63
N HIS A 130 -15.25 -3.22 8.43
CA HIS A 130 -15.06 -4.53 7.81
C HIS A 130 -13.70 -4.58 7.09
N VAL A 131 -12.65 -4.99 7.84
CA VAL A 131 -11.28 -5.03 7.30
C VAL A 131 -11.06 -6.29 6.48
N THR A 132 -10.72 -6.11 5.21
CA THR A 132 -10.41 -7.16 4.25
C THR A 132 -9.02 -6.92 3.65
N PRO A 133 -8.43 -7.90 2.96
CA PRO A 133 -7.19 -7.68 2.21
C PRO A 133 -7.29 -6.53 1.18
N HIS A 134 -8.49 -6.30 0.63
CA HIS A 134 -8.72 -5.17 -0.27
C HIS A 134 -8.65 -3.83 0.46
N VAL A 135 -9.14 -3.77 1.69
CA VAL A 135 -9.02 -2.58 2.56
C VAL A 135 -7.56 -2.27 2.87
N LEU A 136 -6.70 -3.28 3.11
CA LEU A 136 -5.26 -3.06 3.31
C LEU A 136 -4.60 -2.42 2.07
N ARG A 137 -4.95 -2.92 0.88
CA ARG A 137 -4.47 -2.34 -0.37
C ARG A 137 -5.00 -0.92 -0.59
N HIS A 138 -6.27 -0.66 -0.28
CA HIS A 138 -6.85 0.67 -0.33
C HIS A 138 -6.14 1.63 0.65
N THR A 139 -5.80 1.14 1.84
CA THR A 139 -5.02 1.89 2.84
C THR A 139 -3.64 2.27 2.30
N CYS A 140 -2.93 1.34 1.63
CA CYS A 140 -1.67 1.65 0.95
C CYS A 140 -1.82 2.79 -0.06
N ALA A 141 -2.85 2.72 -0.92
CA ALA A 141 -3.13 3.75 -1.91
C ALA A 141 -3.37 5.12 -1.27
N MET A 142 -4.21 5.16 -0.23
CA MET A 142 -4.53 6.39 0.48
C MET A 142 -3.32 6.97 1.23
N SER A 143 -2.48 6.12 1.82
CA SER A 143 -1.25 6.56 2.48
C SER A 143 -0.27 7.22 1.49
N LEU A 144 -0.10 6.63 0.30
CA LEU A 144 0.72 7.22 -0.77
C LEU A 144 0.15 8.55 -1.24
N LEU A 145 -1.17 8.62 -1.43
CA LEU A 145 -1.86 9.82 -1.87
C LEU A 145 -1.72 10.95 -0.84
N GLN A 146 -1.91 10.65 0.45
CA GLN A 146 -1.75 11.60 1.56
C GLN A 146 -0.31 12.06 1.74
N ALA A 147 0.66 11.23 1.37
CA ALA A 147 2.07 11.60 1.30
C ALA A 147 2.40 12.50 0.09
N GLY A 148 1.43 12.77 -0.78
CA GLY A 148 1.61 13.65 -1.95
C GLY A 148 2.18 12.96 -3.19
N VAL A 149 2.16 11.62 -3.22
CA VAL A 149 2.56 10.86 -4.40
C VAL A 149 1.50 11.05 -5.50
N ASP A 150 1.94 11.30 -6.73
CA ASP A 150 1.05 11.49 -7.86
C ASP A 150 0.29 10.20 -8.24
N LEU A 151 -0.88 10.36 -8.87
CA LEU A 151 -1.76 9.23 -9.19
C LEU A 151 -1.16 8.25 -10.20
N SER A 152 -0.33 8.72 -11.12
CA SER A 152 0.30 7.85 -12.11
C SER A 152 1.33 6.94 -11.45
N THR A 153 2.09 7.46 -10.51
CA THR A 153 3.02 6.68 -9.67
C THR A 153 2.24 5.68 -8.79
N ILE A 154 1.12 6.09 -8.17
CA ILE A 154 0.27 5.17 -7.38
C ILE A 154 -0.30 4.06 -8.27
N ALA A 155 -0.74 4.39 -9.50
CA ALA A 155 -1.23 3.40 -10.46
C ALA A 155 -0.16 2.38 -10.83
N LEU A 156 1.07 2.83 -11.11
CA LEU A 156 2.23 1.97 -11.35
C LEU A 156 2.56 1.10 -10.13
N TRP A 157 2.61 1.71 -8.95
CA TRP A 157 2.86 1.02 -7.68
C TRP A 157 1.91 -0.14 -7.46
N LEU A 158 0.63 0.13 -7.61
CA LEU A 158 -0.42 -0.85 -7.41
C LEU A 158 -0.61 -1.80 -8.60
N GLY A 159 -0.04 -1.51 -9.77
CA GLY A 159 -0.25 -2.29 -10.99
C GLY A 159 -1.70 -2.20 -11.46
N HIS A 160 -2.26 -1.00 -11.50
CA HIS A 160 -3.54 -0.75 -12.15
C HIS A 160 -3.35 -0.74 -13.67
N ALA A 161 -4.27 -1.37 -14.38
CA ALA A 161 -4.24 -1.40 -15.84
C ALA A 161 -4.61 -0.03 -16.45
N SER A 162 -5.30 0.81 -15.68
CA SER A 162 -5.79 2.12 -16.07
C SER A 162 -5.70 3.08 -14.88
N ILE A 163 -5.40 4.35 -15.15
CA ILE A 163 -5.35 5.43 -14.15
C ILE A 163 -6.75 5.69 -13.57
N GLU A 164 -7.82 5.46 -14.32
CA GLU A 164 -9.21 5.61 -13.87
C GLU A 164 -9.50 4.81 -12.60
N THR A 165 -8.93 3.61 -12.48
CA THR A 165 -9.04 2.82 -11.25
C THR A 165 -8.38 3.50 -10.05
N THR A 166 -7.43 4.41 -10.28
CA THR A 166 -6.73 5.15 -9.23
C THR A 166 -7.43 6.47 -8.92
N GLN A 167 -8.18 7.05 -9.87
CA GLN A 167 -8.94 8.29 -9.68
C GLN A 167 -10.02 8.18 -8.60
N ILE A 168 -10.52 6.98 -8.33
CA ILE A 168 -11.47 6.73 -7.23
C ILE A 168 -10.92 7.24 -5.89
N TYR A 169 -9.62 7.22 -5.69
CA TYR A 169 -8.98 7.69 -4.46
C TYR A 169 -9.00 9.22 -4.31
N LEU A 170 -9.02 9.99 -5.40
CA LEU A 170 -9.13 11.45 -5.38
C LEU A 170 -10.48 11.93 -4.83
N HIS A 171 -11.54 11.17 -5.09
CA HIS A 171 -12.87 11.54 -4.61
C HIS A 171 -13.06 11.27 -3.12
N ALA A 172 -12.22 10.42 -2.53
CA ALA A 172 -12.34 9.97 -1.15
C ALA A 172 -11.64 10.87 -0.12
N ASP A 173 -10.76 11.82 -0.55
CA ASP A 173 -9.95 12.58 0.39
C ASP A 173 -10.18 14.10 0.29
N LEU A 174 -11.09 14.61 1.16
CA LEU A 174 -11.31 16.04 1.34
C LEU A 174 -10.05 16.77 1.83
N THR A 175 -9.21 16.12 2.63
CA THR A 175 -7.99 16.69 3.21
C THR A 175 -6.98 17.05 2.13
N LEU A 176 -6.91 16.30 1.03
CA LEU A 176 -6.06 16.64 -0.12
C LEU A 176 -6.56 17.89 -0.84
N LYS A 177 -7.88 18.02 -0.97
CA LYS A 177 -8.49 19.22 -1.58
C LYS A 177 -8.23 20.46 -0.72
N GLU A 178 -8.36 20.33 0.60
CA GLU A 178 -8.03 21.39 1.55
C GLU A 178 -6.55 21.79 1.53
N ARG A 179 -5.64 20.81 1.47
CA ARG A 179 -4.20 21.06 1.33
C ARG A 179 -3.86 21.72 -0.01
N ALA A 180 -4.51 21.34 -1.10
CA ALA A 180 -4.33 21.99 -2.40
C ALA A 180 -4.81 23.44 -2.35
N LEU A 181 -5.95 23.71 -1.74
CA LEU A 181 -6.46 25.08 -1.51
C LEU A 181 -5.52 25.89 -0.61
N ALA A 182 -5.00 25.31 0.45
CA ALA A 182 -4.04 25.98 1.33
C ALA A 182 -2.74 26.40 0.61
N ARG A 183 -2.25 25.57 -0.34
CA ARG A 183 -1.08 25.91 -1.17
C ARG A 183 -1.37 27.06 -2.14
N THR A 184 -2.55 27.12 -2.73
CA THR A 184 -2.94 28.23 -3.61
C THR A 184 -3.14 29.53 -2.84
N ASN A 185 -3.65 29.47 -1.60
CA ASN A 185 -3.82 30.67 -0.74
C ASN A 185 -2.49 31.25 -0.24
N GLN A 186 -1.42 30.44 -0.08
CA GLN A 186 -0.10 30.94 0.27
C GLN A 186 0.54 31.77 -0.86
N THR A 187 0.16 31.52 -2.10
CA THR A 187 0.64 32.31 -3.26
C THR A 187 -0.03 33.71 -3.30
N THR A 188 -1.17 33.89 -2.63
CA THR A 188 -1.88 35.19 -2.57
C THR A 188 -1.53 36.05 -1.37
N ALA A 189 -0.86 35.48 -0.33
CA ALA A 189 -0.56 36.21 0.92
C ALA A 189 0.83 36.87 0.96
N ASN A 190 1.75 36.56 0.05
CA ASN A 190 3.15 37.04 0.07
C ASN A 190 3.63 37.64 -1.26
N GLY A 191 2.82 38.33 -1.97
CA GLY A 191 3.28 38.98 -3.20
C GLY A 191 2.45 40.18 -3.54
N THR A 192 3.06 41.35 -3.60
CA THR A 192 2.63 42.46 -4.42
C THR A 192 2.03 41.90 -5.71
N LEU A 193 0.73 42.21 -5.93
CA LEU A 193 -0.02 41.83 -7.12
C LEU A 193 0.71 42.28 -8.39
N HIS A 194 1.68 41.51 -8.87
CA HIS A 194 1.97 41.50 -10.27
C HIS A 194 0.79 40.79 -10.93
N ARG A 195 -0.18 41.57 -11.35
CA ARG A 195 -1.26 41.13 -12.22
C ARG A 195 -0.61 40.46 -13.42
N TYR A 196 -0.57 39.12 -13.44
CA TYR A 196 -0.22 38.39 -14.62
C TYR A 196 -1.22 38.78 -15.71
N ARG A 197 -0.76 39.48 -16.71
CA ARG A 197 -1.49 39.66 -17.96
C ARG A 197 -1.09 38.51 -18.84
N ALA A 198 -2.02 37.59 -19.08
CA ALA A 198 -1.83 36.57 -20.11
C ALA A 198 -1.51 37.29 -21.45
N SER A 199 -0.55 36.76 -22.20
CA SER A 199 -0.29 37.27 -23.56
C SER A 199 -1.53 37.03 -24.41
N ASP A 200 -1.83 37.98 -25.32
CA ASP A 200 -3.01 37.87 -26.18
C ASP A 200 -3.06 36.56 -26.97
N SER A 201 -1.92 35.98 -27.31
CA SER A 201 -1.80 34.68 -27.95
C SER A 201 -2.24 33.49 -27.08
N LEU A 202 -2.16 33.60 -25.74
CA LEU A 202 -2.67 32.56 -24.82
C LEU A 202 -4.19 32.66 -24.69
N LEU A 203 -4.74 33.85 -24.68
CA LEU A 203 -6.19 34.08 -24.63
C LEU A 203 -6.85 33.61 -25.92
N GLU A 204 -6.27 33.91 -27.09
CA GLU A 204 -6.74 33.40 -28.39
C GLU A 204 -6.71 31.88 -28.47
N PHE A 205 -5.69 31.22 -27.90
CA PHE A 205 -5.62 29.75 -27.86
C PHE A 205 -6.72 29.16 -26.96
N LEU A 206 -7.01 29.77 -25.81
CA LEU A 206 -8.06 29.31 -24.92
C LEU A 206 -9.47 29.50 -25.46
N ASP A 207 -9.70 30.51 -26.27
CA ASP A 207 -10.98 30.76 -26.97
C ASP A 207 -11.24 29.81 -28.14
N THR A 208 -10.22 29.04 -28.56
CA THR A 208 -10.32 28.04 -29.65
C THR A 208 -10.50 26.60 -29.14
N LEU A 209 -10.55 26.37 -27.79
CA LEU A 209 -10.81 25.08 -27.14
C LEU A 209 -12.29 24.92 -26.80
#